data_3944c9b0422dc989170006b9257c489a
#
_entry.id   3944c9b0422dc989170006b9257c489a
#
_cell.length_a   1.000
_cell.length_b   1.000
_cell.length_c   1.000
_cell.angle_alpha   90.00
_cell.angle_beta   90.00
_cell.angle_gamma   90.00
#
_symmetry.space_group_name_H-M   'P 1'
#
loop_
_entity.id
_entity.type
_entity.pdbx_description
1 polymer ?
#
loop_
_entity_poly.entity_id
_entity_poly.type
_entity_poly.pdbx_seq_one_letter_code
_entity_poly.pdbx_strand_id
1 'polypeptide(L)'
;MEKAQQIGNDLLKLTNAKSIFLYGSRARSDFYKESDYEIGVLMERDKYVGRSEIKKQTNLKGVNIFPFYYEDFIIGNPDTPFVKSIYMREIIEAGKTLAGEKIIENLKQPEIKLVDIIEDLRFNLGYALAATHSYRNGDNETSLLHLAKSCLFGTRDYIIFKTQKFLINYDEILSTSKSLNLEEYSGLPIYAYKLRKKETGLSEQNLFKNISYLNKFIETEFVKVFQKKGNIVLIKKD
;
A
#
# COMPACT_ATOMS: atom_id res chain seq x y z
N MET A 1 -16.82 6.42 -9.71
CA MET A 1 -16.48 5.43 -10.78
C MET A 1 -16.43 6.08 -12.16
N GLU A 2 -17.41 6.86 -12.59
CA GLU A 2 -17.44 7.51 -13.92
C GLU A 2 -16.15 8.29 -14.27
N LYS A 3 -15.68 9.14 -13.36
CA LYS A 3 -14.41 9.87 -13.58
C LYS A 3 -13.21 8.93 -13.78
N ALA A 4 -13.10 7.85 -13.00
CA ALA A 4 -12.03 6.87 -13.16
C ALA A 4 -12.12 6.16 -14.51
N GLN A 5 -13.34 5.80 -14.93
CA GLN A 5 -13.60 5.16 -16.23
C GLN A 5 -13.20 6.06 -17.40
N GLN A 6 -13.52 7.36 -17.31
CA GLN A 6 -13.12 8.35 -18.32
C GLN A 6 -11.59 8.46 -18.40
N ILE A 7 -10.91 8.58 -17.25
CA ILE A 7 -9.44 8.61 -17.18
C ILE A 7 -8.85 7.33 -17.83
N GLY A 8 -9.42 6.17 -17.53
CA GLY A 8 -8.98 4.91 -18.10
C GLY A 8 -9.08 4.86 -19.63
N ASN A 9 -10.20 5.29 -20.17
CA ASN A 9 -10.43 5.33 -21.62
C ASN A 9 -9.48 6.32 -22.33
N ASP A 10 -9.24 7.47 -21.73
CA ASP A 10 -8.35 8.50 -22.31
C ASP A 10 -6.89 8.00 -22.30
N LEU A 11 -6.45 7.38 -21.19
CA LEU A 11 -5.11 6.81 -21.09
C LEU A 11 -4.92 5.63 -22.07
N LEU A 12 -5.92 4.77 -22.23
CA LEU A 12 -5.83 3.65 -23.18
C LEU A 12 -5.60 4.13 -24.61
N LYS A 13 -6.34 5.17 -25.04
CA LYS A 13 -6.18 5.77 -26.37
C LYS A 13 -4.81 6.42 -26.55
N LEU A 14 -4.32 7.07 -25.50
CA LEU A 14 -3.06 7.81 -25.54
C LEU A 14 -1.84 6.89 -25.58
N THR A 15 -1.85 5.82 -24.76
CA THR A 15 -0.67 5.00 -24.51
C THR A 15 -0.64 3.70 -25.31
N ASN A 16 -1.75 3.36 -25.98
CA ASN A 16 -1.92 2.05 -26.63
C ASN A 16 -1.59 0.87 -25.68
N ALA A 17 -1.94 1.03 -24.40
CA ALA A 17 -1.68 0.04 -23.36
C ALA A 17 -2.58 -1.19 -23.52
N LYS A 18 -2.15 -2.35 -23.01
CA LYS A 18 -3.00 -3.54 -22.93
C LYS A 18 -4.12 -3.37 -21.89
N SER A 19 -3.82 -2.77 -20.77
CA SER A 19 -4.76 -2.59 -19.66
C SER A 19 -4.49 -1.33 -18.88
N ILE A 20 -5.56 -0.67 -18.45
CA ILE A 20 -5.56 0.44 -17.52
C ILE A 20 -6.38 0.02 -16.29
N PHE A 21 -5.85 0.17 -15.11
CA PHE A 21 -6.53 -0.21 -13.87
C PHE A 21 -6.39 0.81 -12.75
N LEU A 22 -7.43 0.92 -11.93
CA LEU A 22 -7.43 1.68 -10.68
C LEU A 22 -6.93 0.77 -9.55
N TYR A 23 -6.06 1.28 -8.69
CA TYR A 23 -5.63 0.62 -7.47
C TYR A 23 -5.47 1.61 -6.31
N GLY A 24 -4.89 1.19 -5.19
CA GLY A 24 -4.69 2.05 -4.03
C GLY A 24 -5.97 2.40 -3.28
N SER A 25 -5.97 3.52 -2.56
CA SER A 25 -7.04 3.86 -1.61
C SER A 25 -8.43 3.97 -2.24
N ARG A 26 -8.53 4.45 -3.49
CA ARG A 26 -9.82 4.56 -4.19
C ARG A 26 -10.39 3.21 -4.64
N ALA A 27 -9.52 2.26 -4.95
CA ALA A 27 -9.94 0.91 -5.27
C ALA A 27 -10.41 0.14 -4.02
N ARG A 28 -9.72 0.35 -2.88
CA ARG A 28 -10.05 -0.25 -1.58
C ARG A 28 -11.25 0.40 -0.86
N SER A 29 -11.74 1.53 -1.35
CA SER A 29 -12.77 2.36 -0.69
C SER A 29 -12.30 3.07 0.60
N ASP A 30 -10.99 3.20 0.79
CA ASP A 30 -10.34 3.87 1.93
C ASP A 30 -10.02 5.36 1.68
N PHE A 31 -10.54 5.92 0.60
CA PHE A 31 -10.16 7.23 0.11
C PHE A 31 -10.85 8.38 0.85
N TYR A 32 -10.20 9.53 0.83
CA TYR A 32 -10.82 10.83 1.09
C TYR A 32 -11.18 11.52 -0.22
N LYS A 33 -11.95 12.61 -0.10
CA LYS A 33 -12.31 13.45 -1.24
C LYS A 33 -11.07 13.94 -2.00
N GLU A 34 -10.00 14.28 -1.27
CA GLU A 34 -8.73 14.79 -1.81
C GLU A 34 -7.74 13.70 -2.25
N SER A 35 -8.04 12.41 -2.02
CA SER A 35 -7.15 11.33 -2.43
C SER A 35 -6.99 11.29 -3.94
N ASP A 36 -5.76 11.11 -4.41
CA ASP A 36 -5.45 10.92 -5.83
C ASP A 36 -6.04 9.62 -6.38
N TYR A 37 -6.24 9.57 -7.68
CA TYR A 37 -6.45 8.33 -8.42
C TYR A 37 -5.10 7.70 -8.72
N GLU A 38 -4.85 6.50 -8.23
CA GLU A 38 -3.66 5.72 -8.53
C GLU A 38 -4.00 4.79 -9.70
N ILE A 39 -3.44 5.10 -10.87
CA ILE A 39 -3.74 4.42 -12.14
C ILE A 39 -2.52 3.65 -12.62
N GLY A 40 -2.66 2.35 -12.74
CA GLY A 40 -1.68 1.48 -13.39
C GLY A 40 -1.93 1.42 -14.90
N VAL A 41 -0.84 1.45 -15.66
CA VAL A 41 -0.85 1.40 -17.13
C VAL A 41 0.06 0.24 -17.56
N LEU A 42 -0.53 -0.86 -18.07
CA LEU A 42 0.23 -2.03 -18.53
C LEU A 42 0.52 -1.92 -20.01
N MET A 43 1.80 -1.82 -20.37
CA MET A 43 2.27 -1.69 -21.74
C MET A 43 3.29 -2.78 -22.07
N GLU A 44 3.27 -3.24 -23.31
CA GLU A 44 4.34 -4.06 -23.87
C GLU A 44 5.65 -3.27 -23.86
N ARG A 45 6.78 -3.95 -23.69
CA ARG A 45 8.08 -3.32 -23.50
C ARG A 45 8.50 -2.44 -24.69
N ASP A 46 8.16 -2.84 -25.90
CA ASP A 46 8.43 -2.11 -27.15
C ASP A 46 7.54 -0.88 -27.35
N LYS A 47 6.41 -0.80 -26.60
CA LYS A 47 5.44 0.32 -26.64
C LYS A 47 5.44 1.16 -25.36
N TYR A 48 6.43 0.95 -24.49
CA TYR A 48 6.47 1.60 -23.19
C TYR A 48 6.65 3.12 -23.29
N VAL A 49 5.77 3.85 -22.61
CA VAL A 49 5.83 5.29 -22.47
C VAL A 49 6.03 5.63 -20.98
N GLY A 50 7.05 6.42 -20.69
CA GLY A 50 7.39 6.76 -19.32
C GLY A 50 6.38 7.71 -18.67
N ARG A 51 6.31 7.67 -17.33
CA ARG A 51 5.37 8.48 -16.51
C ARG A 51 5.41 9.97 -16.83
N SER A 52 6.60 10.54 -17.01
CA SER A 52 6.78 11.97 -17.31
C SER A 52 6.17 12.36 -18.66
N GLU A 53 6.30 11.49 -19.65
CA GLU A 53 5.74 11.72 -20.98
C GLU A 53 4.21 11.63 -20.98
N ILE A 54 3.65 10.61 -20.33
CA ILE A 54 2.19 10.49 -20.17
C ILE A 54 1.63 11.74 -19.43
N LYS A 55 2.30 12.20 -18.37
CA LYS A 55 1.88 13.39 -17.62
C LYS A 55 1.88 14.67 -18.45
N LYS A 56 2.88 14.86 -19.33
CA LYS A 56 2.93 16.02 -20.24
C LYS A 56 1.74 16.07 -21.19
N GLN A 57 1.27 14.91 -21.63
CA GLN A 57 0.20 14.79 -22.62
C GLN A 57 -1.21 14.83 -22.01
N THR A 58 -1.37 14.58 -20.68
CA THR A 58 -2.71 14.38 -20.08
C THR A 58 -3.22 15.54 -19.23
N ASN A 59 -2.36 16.38 -18.67
CA ASN A 59 -2.73 17.46 -17.71
C ASN A 59 -3.76 17.03 -16.62
N LEU A 60 -3.72 15.77 -16.17
CA LEU A 60 -4.67 15.21 -15.22
C LEU A 60 -4.31 15.59 -13.78
N LYS A 61 -5.08 16.49 -13.17
CA LYS A 61 -4.92 16.87 -11.75
C LYS A 61 -5.51 15.79 -10.83
N GLY A 62 -4.78 15.47 -9.73
CA GLY A 62 -5.20 14.48 -8.73
C GLY A 62 -5.16 13.06 -9.29
N VAL A 63 -4.28 12.80 -10.27
CA VAL A 63 -4.07 11.47 -10.85
C VAL A 63 -2.59 11.13 -10.81
N ASN A 64 -2.26 10.03 -10.16
CA ASN A 64 -0.94 9.42 -10.16
C ASN A 64 -0.92 8.24 -11.13
N ILE A 65 -0.10 8.36 -12.17
CA ILE A 65 0.02 7.35 -13.23
C ILE A 65 1.27 6.53 -12.98
N PHE A 66 1.13 5.21 -13.02
CA PHE A 66 2.20 4.25 -12.81
C PHE A 66 2.26 3.30 -14.01
N PRO A 67 3.16 3.56 -14.98
CA PRO A 67 3.39 2.67 -16.10
C PRO A 67 4.19 1.44 -15.67
N PHE A 68 3.79 0.27 -16.12
CA PHE A 68 4.46 -1.00 -15.86
C PHE A 68 4.70 -1.74 -17.18
N TYR A 69 5.79 -2.49 -17.25
CA TYR A 69 6.00 -3.48 -18.30
C TYR A 69 5.04 -4.65 -18.10
N TYR A 70 4.25 -4.95 -19.10
CA TYR A 70 3.28 -6.03 -19.07
C TYR A 70 3.94 -7.37 -18.72
N GLU A 71 5.07 -7.68 -19.37
CA GLU A 71 5.80 -8.94 -19.21
C GLU A 71 6.28 -9.17 -17.77
N ASP A 72 6.79 -8.11 -17.12
CA ASP A 72 7.27 -8.19 -15.73
C ASP A 72 6.09 -8.26 -14.77
N PHE A 73 5.02 -7.53 -15.06
CA PHE A 73 3.85 -7.46 -14.19
C PHE A 73 3.11 -8.81 -14.10
N ILE A 74 2.91 -9.51 -15.22
CA ILE A 74 2.19 -10.79 -15.25
C ILE A 74 2.92 -11.92 -14.52
N ILE A 75 4.24 -11.83 -14.38
CA ILE A 75 5.04 -12.78 -13.62
C ILE A 75 5.22 -12.38 -12.15
N GLY A 76 4.54 -11.30 -11.71
CA GLY A 76 4.61 -10.80 -10.34
C GLY A 76 5.90 -10.03 -9.99
N ASN A 77 6.59 -9.49 -11.00
CA ASN A 77 7.84 -8.75 -10.85
C ASN A 77 7.76 -7.28 -11.35
N PRO A 78 6.75 -6.48 -10.92
CA PRO A 78 6.64 -5.09 -11.37
C PRO A 78 7.86 -4.26 -10.92
N ASP A 79 8.17 -3.21 -11.68
CA ASP A 79 9.12 -2.18 -11.26
C ASP A 79 8.46 -1.29 -10.21
N THR A 80 8.78 -1.55 -8.95
CA THR A 80 8.22 -0.86 -7.79
C THR A 80 9.21 -0.85 -6.63
N PRO A 81 9.25 0.21 -5.80
CA PRO A 81 10.04 0.24 -4.57
C PRO A 81 9.41 -0.58 -3.43
N PHE A 82 8.16 -1.01 -3.57
CA PHE A 82 7.43 -1.78 -2.55
C PHE A 82 7.80 -3.27 -2.61
N VAL A 83 7.52 -3.99 -1.53
CA VAL A 83 7.65 -5.45 -1.51
C VAL A 83 6.67 -6.06 -2.52
N LYS A 84 7.22 -6.71 -3.54
CA LYS A 84 6.46 -7.09 -4.74
C LYS A 84 5.30 -8.03 -4.43
N SER A 85 5.48 -9.02 -3.55
CA SER A 85 4.43 -9.96 -3.16
C SER A 85 3.24 -9.26 -2.50
N ILE A 86 3.50 -8.34 -1.57
CA ILE A 86 2.48 -7.56 -0.87
C ILE A 86 1.81 -6.58 -1.81
N TYR A 87 2.59 -5.85 -2.62
CA TYR A 87 2.10 -4.88 -3.58
C TYR A 87 1.20 -5.51 -4.66
N MET A 88 1.64 -6.63 -5.25
CA MET A 88 0.85 -7.37 -6.23
C MET A 88 -0.43 -7.94 -5.64
N ARG A 89 -0.36 -8.49 -4.41
CA ARG A 89 -1.55 -9.01 -3.75
C ARG A 89 -2.58 -7.92 -3.51
N GLU A 90 -2.15 -6.73 -3.06
CA GLU A 90 -3.05 -5.59 -2.89
C GLU A 90 -3.71 -5.16 -4.22
N ILE A 91 -2.94 -5.13 -5.32
CA ILE A 91 -3.48 -4.80 -6.64
C ILE A 91 -4.47 -5.85 -7.12
N ILE A 92 -4.17 -7.14 -6.98
CA ILE A 92 -5.03 -8.22 -7.45
C ILE A 92 -6.35 -8.27 -6.64
N GLU A 93 -6.29 -8.06 -5.32
CA GLU A 93 -7.50 -8.12 -4.47
C GLU A 93 -8.40 -6.89 -4.61
N ALA A 94 -7.81 -5.70 -4.73
CA ALA A 94 -8.57 -4.45 -4.70
C ALA A 94 -8.67 -3.74 -6.05
N GLY A 95 -7.75 -4.02 -6.97
CA GLY A 95 -7.66 -3.34 -8.25
C GLY A 95 -8.89 -3.57 -9.14
N LYS A 96 -9.15 -2.61 -10.02
CA LYS A 96 -10.30 -2.65 -10.94
C LYS A 96 -9.85 -2.23 -12.32
N THR A 97 -10.00 -3.08 -13.31
CA THR A 97 -9.76 -2.71 -14.71
C THR A 97 -10.72 -1.59 -15.13
N LEU A 98 -10.16 -0.51 -15.64
CA LEU A 98 -10.90 0.65 -16.15
C LEU A 98 -11.06 0.57 -17.68
N ALA A 99 -10.03 0.11 -18.41
CA ALA A 99 -10.06 0.01 -19.85
C ALA A 99 -9.05 -1.02 -20.34
N GLY A 100 -9.28 -1.57 -21.54
CA GLY A 100 -8.43 -2.61 -22.13
C GLY A 100 -8.75 -4.02 -21.63
N GLU A 101 -7.75 -4.88 -21.62
CA GLU A 101 -7.87 -6.27 -21.21
C GLU A 101 -7.99 -6.41 -19.67
N LYS A 102 -8.82 -7.35 -19.20
CA LYS A 102 -8.96 -7.68 -17.78
C LYS A 102 -7.79 -8.56 -17.32
N ILE A 103 -6.61 -7.95 -17.19
CA ILE A 103 -5.39 -8.67 -16.85
C ILE A 103 -5.31 -8.95 -15.35
N ILE A 104 -5.52 -7.93 -14.52
CA ILE A 104 -5.34 -8.05 -13.05
C ILE A 104 -6.29 -9.07 -12.41
N GLU A 105 -7.50 -9.20 -12.92
CA GLU A 105 -8.51 -10.14 -12.43
C GLU A 105 -8.16 -11.61 -12.73
N ASN A 106 -7.23 -11.84 -13.67
CA ASN A 106 -6.79 -13.17 -14.07
C ASN A 106 -5.44 -13.58 -13.47
N LEU A 107 -4.80 -12.68 -12.69
CA LEU A 107 -3.54 -12.98 -12.05
C LEU A 107 -3.73 -13.83 -10.80
N LYS A 108 -2.79 -14.74 -10.57
CA LYS A 108 -2.75 -15.52 -9.32
C LYS A 108 -2.17 -14.68 -8.18
N GLN A 109 -2.76 -14.83 -7.01
CA GLN A 109 -2.27 -14.20 -5.79
C GLN A 109 -0.86 -14.71 -5.45
N PRO A 110 0.12 -13.82 -5.21
CA PRO A 110 1.46 -14.25 -4.83
C PRO A 110 1.49 -14.83 -3.41
N GLU A 111 2.45 -15.71 -3.18
CA GLU A 111 2.79 -16.17 -1.83
C GLU A 111 3.38 -15.02 -1.01
N ILE A 112 3.08 -14.97 0.29
CA ILE A 112 3.70 -14.05 1.25
C ILE A 112 4.51 -14.85 2.24
N LYS A 113 5.80 -14.53 2.35
CA LYS A 113 6.74 -15.13 3.29
C LYS A 113 7.03 -14.18 4.46
N LEU A 114 7.62 -14.72 5.50
CA LEU A 114 8.01 -13.92 6.66
C LEU A 114 8.99 -12.80 6.32
N VAL A 115 9.91 -13.02 5.37
CA VAL A 115 10.83 -11.96 4.90
C VAL A 115 10.07 -10.81 4.24
N ASP A 116 9.01 -11.09 3.49
CA ASP A 116 8.24 -10.05 2.80
C ASP A 116 7.61 -9.07 3.79
N ILE A 117 7.00 -9.58 4.89
CA ILE A 117 6.43 -8.69 5.92
C ILE A 117 7.51 -7.98 6.75
N ILE A 118 8.71 -8.56 6.91
CA ILE A 118 9.83 -7.87 7.56
C ILE A 118 10.29 -6.68 6.69
N GLU A 119 10.39 -6.89 5.39
CA GLU A 119 10.80 -5.84 4.44
C GLU A 119 9.73 -4.74 4.33
N ASP A 120 8.43 -5.11 4.26
CA ASP A 120 7.33 -4.14 4.22
C ASP A 120 7.25 -3.34 5.53
N LEU A 121 7.42 -3.99 6.68
CA LEU A 121 7.50 -3.32 7.97
C LEU A 121 8.66 -2.31 8.04
N ARG A 122 9.83 -2.67 7.52
CA ARG A 122 11.00 -1.75 7.46
C ARG A 122 10.76 -0.58 6.53
N PHE A 123 10.08 -0.80 5.42
CA PHE A 123 9.62 0.26 4.54
C PHE A 123 8.66 1.21 5.29
N ASN A 124 7.70 0.67 6.03
CA ASN A 124 6.78 1.44 6.86
C ASN A 124 7.49 2.17 8.02
N LEU A 125 8.55 1.60 8.59
CA LEU A 125 9.40 2.29 9.56
C LEU A 125 10.07 3.53 8.95
N GLY A 126 10.50 3.46 7.69
CA GLY A 126 10.97 4.62 6.92
C GLY A 126 9.92 5.74 6.84
N TYR A 127 8.66 5.40 6.59
CA TYR A 127 7.55 6.38 6.65
C TYR A 127 7.34 6.94 8.06
N ALA A 128 7.47 6.14 9.11
CA ALA A 128 7.35 6.62 10.50
C ALA A 128 8.44 7.64 10.85
N LEU A 129 9.68 7.41 10.40
CA LEU A 129 10.79 8.34 10.53
C LEU A 129 10.56 9.61 9.72
N ALA A 130 10.09 9.48 8.47
CA ALA A 130 9.73 10.62 7.63
C ALA A 130 8.59 11.46 8.23
N ALA A 131 7.61 10.83 8.89
CA ALA A 131 6.55 11.54 9.62
C ALA A 131 7.12 12.44 10.73
N THR A 132 8.08 11.93 11.50
CA THR A 132 8.73 12.70 12.56
C THR A 132 9.55 13.87 11.98
N HIS A 133 10.24 13.65 10.86
CA HIS A 133 10.98 14.70 10.18
C HIS A 133 10.05 15.80 9.63
N SER A 134 8.96 15.43 8.96
CA SER A 134 7.96 16.38 8.45
C SER A 134 7.34 17.19 9.58
N TYR A 135 6.99 16.56 10.71
CA TYR A 135 6.48 17.25 11.90
C TYR A 135 7.42 18.34 12.41
N ARG A 136 8.71 18.02 12.57
CA ARG A 136 9.73 18.97 13.02
C ARG A 136 9.96 20.13 12.06
N ASN A 137 9.68 19.93 10.78
CA ASN A 137 9.74 20.97 9.75
C ASN A 137 8.43 21.76 9.59
N GLY A 138 7.41 21.49 10.42
CA GLY A 138 6.11 22.14 10.35
C GLY A 138 5.18 21.63 9.26
N ASP A 139 5.56 20.60 8.50
CA ASP A 139 4.70 19.94 7.50
C ASP A 139 3.81 18.89 8.17
N ASN A 140 2.77 19.40 8.84
CA ASN A 140 1.84 18.57 9.60
C ASN A 140 0.99 17.66 8.70
N GLU A 141 0.70 18.06 7.47
CA GLU A 141 -0.12 17.25 6.56
C GLU A 141 0.63 15.99 6.11
N THR A 142 1.85 16.13 5.65
CA THR A 142 2.71 14.99 5.30
C THR A 142 2.98 14.10 6.50
N SER A 143 3.25 14.72 7.67
CA SER A 143 3.47 13.98 8.92
C SER A 143 2.27 13.11 9.29
N LEU A 144 1.06 13.68 9.23
CA LEU A 144 -0.20 12.97 9.48
C LEU A 144 -0.37 11.77 8.55
N LEU A 145 -0.19 11.99 7.26
CA LEU A 145 -0.35 10.93 6.25
C LEU A 145 0.64 9.78 6.46
N HIS A 146 1.90 10.11 6.73
CA HIS A 146 2.95 9.12 6.93
C HIS A 146 2.76 8.34 8.24
N LEU A 147 2.41 9.02 9.34
CA LEU A 147 2.10 8.35 10.62
C LEU A 147 0.93 7.38 10.46
N ALA A 148 -0.17 7.84 9.87
CA ALA A 148 -1.35 7.00 9.71
C ALA A 148 -1.08 5.78 8.82
N LYS A 149 -0.41 5.97 7.68
CA LYS A 149 -0.06 4.87 6.77
C LYS A 149 0.89 3.87 7.42
N SER A 150 2.00 4.34 7.99
CA SER A 150 3.00 3.46 8.58
C SER A 150 2.45 2.63 9.73
N CYS A 151 1.63 3.23 10.60
CA CYS A 151 1.00 2.51 11.70
C CYS A 151 0.01 1.44 11.21
N LEU A 152 -0.89 1.81 10.29
CA LEU A 152 -1.93 0.89 9.82
C LEU A 152 -1.36 -0.24 8.96
N PHE A 153 -0.40 0.03 8.08
CA PHE A 153 0.24 -1.01 7.29
C PHE A 153 1.16 -1.90 8.14
N GLY A 154 1.95 -1.36 9.07
CA GLY A 154 2.69 -2.18 10.02
C GLY A 154 1.77 -3.04 10.90
N THR A 155 0.58 -2.54 11.26
CA THR A 155 -0.45 -3.35 11.94
C THR A 155 -0.97 -4.46 11.02
N ARG A 156 -1.16 -4.20 9.72
CA ARG A 156 -1.51 -5.23 8.72
C ARG A 156 -0.46 -6.34 8.68
N ASP A 157 0.82 -5.99 8.65
CA ASP A 157 1.90 -6.98 8.64
C ASP A 157 1.86 -7.86 9.89
N TYR A 158 1.59 -7.26 11.05
CA TYR A 158 1.41 -8.02 12.28
C TYR A 158 0.17 -8.92 12.26
N ILE A 159 -0.94 -8.47 11.65
CA ILE A 159 -2.15 -9.28 11.43
C ILE A 159 -1.82 -10.47 10.51
N ILE A 160 -1.11 -10.26 9.40
CA ILE A 160 -0.68 -11.33 8.50
C ILE A 160 0.14 -12.37 9.28
N PHE A 161 1.09 -11.91 10.09
CA PHE A 161 1.93 -12.77 10.91
C PHE A 161 1.14 -13.63 11.92
N LYS A 162 0.15 -13.04 12.59
CA LYS A 162 -0.62 -13.72 13.65
C LYS A 162 -1.77 -14.56 13.12
N THR A 163 -2.39 -14.16 12.02
CA THR A 163 -3.67 -14.74 11.55
C THR A 163 -3.61 -15.39 10.17
N GLN A 164 -2.53 -15.16 9.41
CA GLN A 164 -2.37 -15.58 8.01
C GLN A 164 -3.47 -15.01 7.09
N LYS A 165 -4.05 -13.85 7.46
CA LYS A 165 -5.05 -13.13 6.66
C LYS A 165 -4.44 -11.88 6.08
N PHE A 166 -4.66 -11.66 4.78
CA PHE A 166 -4.33 -10.40 4.11
C PHE A 166 -5.55 -9.49 4.14
N LEU A 167 -5.41 -8.31 4.73
CA LEU A 167 -6.49 -7.33 4.81
C LEU A 167 -6.17 -6.13 3.95
N ILE A 168 -7.14 -5.69 3.15
CA ILE A 168 -6.92 -4.64 2.14
C ILE A 168 -7.39 -3.26 2.57
N ASN A 169 -8.35 -3.16 3.49
CA ASN A 169 -8.90 -1.86 3.91
C ASN A 169 -8.63 -1.57 5.39
N TYR A 170 -8.64 -0.28 5.72
CA TYR A 170 -8.30 0.17 7.07
C TYR A 170 -9.35 -0.16 8.13
N ASP A 171 -10.62 -0.30 7.75
CA ASP A 171 -11.69 -0.69 8.70
C ASP A 171 -11.49 -2.13 9.16
N GLU A 172 -11.13 -3.04 8.25
CA GLU A 172 -10.80 -4.43 8.56
C GLU A 172 -9.51 -4.55 9.39
N ILE A 173 -8.47 -3.79 9.04
CA ILE A 173 -7.22 -3.72 9.82
C ILE A 173 -7.53 -3.27 11.25
N LEU A 174 -8.29 -2.18 11.40
CA LEU A 174 -8.66 -1.67 12.71
C LEU A 174 -9.52 -2.65 13.51
N SER A 175 -10.54 -3.25 12.89
CA SER A 175 -11.42 -4.21 13.57
C SER A 175 -10.67 -5.44 14.04
N THR A 176 -9.79 -5.99 13.20
CA THR A 176 -8.96 -7.15 13.52
C THR A 176 -7.91 -6.83 14.58
N SER A 177 -7.29 -5.65 14.54
CA SER A 177 -6.29 -5.23 15.53
C SER A 177 -6.82 -5.22 16.96
N LYS A 178 -8.12 -4.97 17.16
CA LYS A 178 -8.76 -4.98 18.49
C LYS A 178 -8.78 -6.37 19.15
N SER A 179 -8.70 -7.43 18.37
CA SER A 179 -8.64 -8.81 18.87
C SER A 179 -7.20 -9.30 19.14
N LEU A 180 -6.20 -8.51 18.76
CA LEU A 180 -4.80 -8.85 18.97
C LEU A 180 -4.28 -8.26 20.29
N ASN A 181 -3.40 -9.00 20.94
CA ASN A 181 -2.64 -8.44 22.07
C ASN A 181 -1.52 -7.54 21.53
N LEU A 182 -1.73 -6.24 21.56
CA LEU A 182 -0.75 -5.23 21.17
C LEU A 182 -0.12 -4.54 22.40
N GLU A 183 -0.32 -5.09 23.58
CA GLU A 183 0.20 -4.58 24.85
C GLU A 183 -0.08 -3.06 25.01
N GLU A 184 0.93 -2.26 25.34
CA GLU A 184 0.82 -0.80 25.51
C GLU A 184 0.51 -0.04 24.22
N TYR A 185 0.59 -0.72 23.06
CA TYR A 185 0.35 -0.11 21.73
C TYR A 185 -1.10 -0.29 21.23
N SER A 186 -1.98 -0.95 21.99
CA SER A 186 -3.36 -1.26 21.56
C SER A 186 -4.20 -0.03 21.14
N GLY A 187 -3.90 1.15 21.70
CA GLY A 187 -4.54 2.41 21.29
C GLY A 187 -4.00 3.04 20.00
N LEU A 188 -2.83 2.61 19.52
CA LEU A 188 -2.13 3.29 18.44
C LEU A 188 -2.77 3.09 17.06
N PRO A 189 -3.22 1.90 16.65
CA PRO A 189 -3.96 1.73 15.40
C PRO A 189 -5.28 2.52 15.38
N ILE A 190 -5.96 2.63 16.54
CA ILE A 190 -7.17 3.44 16.68
C ILE A 190 -6.86 4.91 16.49
N TYR A 191 -5.79 5.40 17.10
CA TYR A 191 -5.32 6.76 16.94
C TYR A 191 -4.94 7.07 15.48
N ALA A 192 -4.16 6.20 14.83
CA ALA A 192 -3.75 6.34 13.44
C ALA A 192 -4.96 6.39 12.48
N TYR A 193 -5.97 5.57 12.74
CA TYR A 193 -7.21 5.58 11.97
C TYR A 193 -8.01 6.88 12.15
N LYS A 194 -8.18 7.37 13.39
CA LYS A 194 -8.82 8.65 13.68
C LYS A 194 -8.06 9.82 13.08
N LEU A 195 -6.72 9.78 13.17
CA LEU A 195 -5.85 10.78 12.57
C LEU A 195 -6.05 10.84 11.05
N ARG A 196 -6.11 9.68 10.39
CA ARG A 196 -6.42 9.59 8.96
C ARG A 196 -7.77 10.21 8.63
N LYS A 197 -8.79 10.03 9.48
CA LYS A 197 -10.13 10.63 9.31
C LYS A 197 -10.22 12.11 9.71
N LYS A 198 -9.10 12.72 10.12
CA LYS A 198 -9.05 14.10 10.64
C LYS A 198 -9.92 14.31 11.89
N GLU A 199 -10.17 13.24 12.65
CA GLU A 199 -10.96 13.23 13.90
C GLU A 199 -10.09 13.53 15.14
N THR A 200 -8.77 13.59 14.96
CA THR A 200 -7.81 13.92 16.02
C THR A 200 -6.60 14.65 15.41
N GLY A 201 -5.83 15.34 16.26
CA GLY A 201 -4.62 16.04 15.86
C GLY A 201 -3.35 15.20 16.00
N LEU A 202 -2.25 15.67 15.38
CA LEU A 202 -0.92 15.10 15.56
C LEU A 202 -0.43 15.25 16.99
N SER A 203 0.32 14.25 17.45
CA SER A 203 0.99 14.24 18.74
C SER A 203 2.42 13.73 18.57
N GLU A 204 3.39 14.50 19.02
CA GLU A 204 4.80 14.10 18.99
C GLU A 204 5.04 12.79 19.74
N GLN A 205 4.38 12.60 20.86
CA GLN A 205 4.42 11.36 21.63
C GLN A 205 3.98 10.16 20.79
N ASN A 206 2.91 10.30 19.99
CA ASN A 206 2.43 9.21 19.13
C ASN A 206 3.32 8.98 17.92
N LEU A 207 4.05 9.97 17.42
CA LEU A 207 5.08 9.78 16.40
C LEU A 207 6.19 8.84 16.91
N PHE A 208 6.75 9.12 18.07
CA PHE A 208 7.76 8.26 18.69
C PHE A 208 7.21 6.89 19.12
N LYS A 209 5.98 6.86 19.62
CA LYS A 209 5.31 5.61 19.97
C LYS A 209 5.12 4.71 18.75
N ASN A 210 4.81 5.28 17.58
CA ASN A 210 4.70 4.52 16.34
C ASN A 210 6.04 3.90 15.91
N ILE A 211 7.13 4.64 16.00
CA ILE A 211 8.48 4.10 15.72
C ILE A 211 8.78 2.92 16.66
N SER A 212 8.50 3.08 17.96
CA SER A 212 8.71 2.01 18.94
C SER A 212 7.81 0.80 18.68
N TYR A 213 6.56 1.02 18.28
CA TYR A 213 5.62 -0.02 17.90
C TYR A 213 6.13 -0.87 16.73
N LEU A 214 6.57 -0.21 15.66
CA LEU A 214 7.05 -0.92 14.48
C LEU A 214 8.37 -1.66 14.75
N ASN A 215 9.34 -1.02 15.38
CA ASN A 215 10.69 -1.54 15.56
C ASN A 215 10.79 -2.46 16.81
N LYS A 216 10.46 -1.94 18.00
CA LYS A 216 10.69 -2.67 19.26
C LYS A 216 9.64 -3.73 19.54
N PHE A 217 8.43 -3.60 19.02
CA PHE A 217 7.37 -4.56 19.23
C PHE A 217 7.23 -5.51 18.03
N ILE A 218 6.78 -5.03 16.86
CA ILE A 218 6.46 -5.89 15.72
C ILE A 218 7.71 -6.54 15.12
N GLU A 219 8.74 -5.77 14.78
CA GLU A 219 9.95 -6.31 14.14
C GLU A 219 10.63 -7.35 15.03
N THR A 220 10.67 -7.10 16.33
CA THR A 220 11.27 -8.04 17.28
C THR A 220 10.57 -9.41 17.25
N GLU A 221 9.25 -9.43 17.16
CA GLU A 221 8.49 -10.70 17.04
C GLU A 221 8.82 -11.43 15.72
N PHE A 222 8.87 -10.70 14.61
CA PHE A 222 9.20 -11.28 13.31
C PHE A 222 10.62 -11.85 13.27
N VAL A 223 11.59 -11.08 13.76
CA VAL A 223 13.00 -11.50 13.78
C VAL A 223 13.22 -12.73 14.66
N LYS A 224 12.59 -12.79 15.84
CA LYS A 224 12.65 -14.00 16.71
C LYS A 224 12.17 -15.25 15.99
N VAL A 225 11.07 -15.16 15.24
CA VAL A 225 10.53 -16.31 14.50
C VAL A 225 11.42 -16.63 13.30
N PHE A 226 11.91 -15.62 12.58
CA PHE A 226 12.85 -15.82 11.48
C PHE A 226 14.13 -16.54 11.92
N GLN A 227 14.71 -16.12 13.04
CA GLN A 227 15.91 -16.78 13.61
C GLN A 227 15.65 -18.23 14.02
N LYS A 228 14.46 -18.54 14.51
CA LYS A 228 14.10 -19.88 14.98
C LYS A 228 13.66 -20.83 13.86
N LYS A 229 12.91 -20.33 12.87
CA LYS A 229 12.21 -21.13 11.85
C LYS A 229 12.64 -20.84 10.42
N GLY A 230 13.47 -19.83 10.20
CA GLY A 230 13.81 -19.34 8.86
C GLY A 230 12.66 -18.61 8.17
N ASN A 231 12.76 -18.50 6.85
CA ASN A 231 11.77 -17.79 6.02
C ASN A 231 10.56 -18.70 5.74
N ILE A 232 9.59 -18.69 6.64
CA ILE A 232 8.35 -19.49 6.52
C ILE A 232 7.33 -18.80 5.61
N VAL A 233 6.48 -19.61 4.98
CA VAL A 233 5.31 -19.13 4.23
C VAL A 233 4.19 -18.78 5.22
N LEU A 234 3.70 -17.56 5.11
CA LEU A 234 2.59 -17.03 5.91
C LEU A 234 1.26 -17.16 5.16
N ILE A 235 1.26 -16.81 3.88
CA ILE A 235 0.10 -16.94 2.99
C ILE A 235 0.56 -17.69 1.73
N LYS A 236 -0.15 -18.74 1.39
CA LYS A 236 0.15 -19.53 0.19
C LYS A 236 -0.28 -18.80 -1.09
N LYS A 237 0.30 -19.22 -2.19
CA LYS A 237 -0.13 -18.85 -3.54
C LYS A 237 -1.47 -19.54 -3.85
N ASP A 238 -2.41 -18.79 -4.41
CA ASP A 238 -3.67 -19.35 -4.92
C ASP A 238 -3.50 -19.88 -6.35
#